data_2a15fa90a5e99ed963784ed443d19fc0
#
_entry.id   2a15fa90a5e99ed963784ed443d19fc0
#
_cell.length_a   1.000
_cell.length_b   1.000
_cell.length_c   1.000
_cell.angle_alpha   90.00
_cell.angle_beta   90.00
_cell.angle_gamma   90.00
#
_symmetry.space_group_name_H-M   'P 1'
#
loop_
_entity.id
_entity.type
_entity.pdbx_description
1 polymer ?
#
loop_
_entity_poly.entity_id
_entity_poly.type
_entity_poly.pdbx_seq_one_letter_code
_entity_poly.pdbx_strand_id
1 'polypeptide(L)'
;MKTKLLYLVGLVILCIACEPTQIPCIEGEWEAITPHNKYNYAVVITEDMIHEYLQTSTRSCKYTMSQDCLHVVRLWKSETDRGYTADCEYHFQGDTLVISDFTLTAVATNPPRYAALILIRPQK
;
A
#
# COMPACT_ATOMS: atom_id res chain seq x y z
N MET A 1 19.41 14.32 -41.09
CA MET A 1 19.81 14.19 -39.67
C MET A 1 18.85 14.88 -38.71
N LYS A 2 18.42 16.10 -38.99
CA LYS A 2 17.49 16.83 -38.12
C LYS A 2 16.12 16.14 -37.98
N THR A 3 15.65 15.49 -39.05
CA THR A 3 14.37 14.76 -39.04
C THR A 3 14.39 13.53 -38.16
N LYS A 4 15.50 12.80 -38.10
CA LYS A 4 15.64 11.63 -37.21
C LYS A 4 15.64 12.03 -35.74
N LEU A 5 16.23 13.17 -35.43
CA LEU A 5 16.25 13.69 -34.05
C LEU A 5 14.87 14.08 -33.58
N LEU A 6 14.09 14.72 -34.43
CA LEU A 6 12.70 15.09 -34.18
C LEU A 6 11.81 13.87 -33.96
N TYR A 7 12.02 12.79 -34.69
CA TYR A 7 11.31 11.54 -34.49
C TYR A 7 11.63 10.91 -33.12
N LEU A 8 12.90 10.95 -32.73
CA LEU A 8 13.32 10.41 -31.44
C LEU A 8 12.71 11.17 -30.28
N VAL A 9 12.69 12.50 -30.35
CA VAL A 9 12.09 13.35 -29.32
C VAL A 9 10.59 13.13 -29.25
N GLY A 10 9.93 13.01 -30.40
CA GLY A 10 8.51 12.71 -30.46
C GLY A 10 8.16 11.36 -29.87
N LEU A 11 8.99 10.35 -30.10
CA LEU A 11 8.79 9.02 -29.55
C LEU A 11 8.95 9.01 -28.02
N VAL A 12 9.94 9.74 -27.49
CA VAL A 12 10.16 9.86 -26.06
C VAL A 12 8.99 10.56 -25.39
N ILE A 13 8.47 11.62 -25.98
CA ILE A 13 7.29 12.32 -25.45
C ILE A 13 6.07 11.41 -25.43
N LEU A 14 5.87 10.60 -26.46
CA LEU A 14 4.77 9.63 -26.51
C LEU A 14 4.92 8.55 -25.43
N CYS A 15 6.14 8.06 -25.18
CA CYS A 15 6.40 7.11 -24.11
C CYS A 15 6.10 7.70 -22.73
N ILE A 16 6.48 8.94 -22.47
CA ILE A 16 6.18 9.65 -21.23
C ILE A 16 4.67 9.82 -21.06
N ALA A 17 3.96 10.14 -22.12
CA ALA A 17 2.50 10.31 -22.08
C ALA A 17 1.76 8.99 -21.82
N CYS A 18 2.38 7.84 -22.13
CA CYS A 18 1.79 6.51 -21.86
C CYS A 18 2.12 5.96 -20.49
N GLU A 19 2.96 6.63 -19.69
CA GLU A 19 3.39 6.13 -18.38
C GLU A 19 2.52 6.51 -17.18
N PRO A 20 1.47 7.37 -17.24
CA PRO A 20 0.63 7.62 -16.07
C PRO A 20 -0.13 6.39 -15.57
N THR A 21 -0.03 5.25 -16.25
CA THR A 21 -0.66 4.00 -15.86
C THR A 21 0.27 3.06 -15.09
N GLN A 22 1.50 3.48 -14.82
CA GLN A 22 2.47 2.61 -14.15
C GLN A 22 2.10 2.40 -12.69
N ILE A 23 2.06 1.11 -12.29
CA ILE A 23 1.82 0.71 -10.90
C ILE A 23 3.14 0.84 -10.14
N PRO A 24 3.18 1.60 -9.04
CA PRO A 24 4.41 1.75 -8.28
C PRO A 24 4.80 0.46 -7.56
N CYS A 25 6.09 0.26 -7.34
CA CYS A 25 6.59 -0.84 -6.53
C CYS A 25 6.62 -0.42 -5.06
N ILE A 26 5.91 -1.18 -4.22
CA ILE A 26 5.86 -0.91 -2.78
C ILE A 26 6.61 -1.95 -1.97
N GLU A 27 7.32 -2.88 -2.61
CA GLU A 27 8.06 -3.93 -1.92
C GLU A 27 9.17 -3.36 -1.05
N GLY A 28 9.47 -4.06 0.03
CA GLY A 28 10.58 -3.75 0.93
C GLY A 28 10.14 -3.58 2.36
N GLU A 29 11.04 -3.01 3.15
CA GLU A 29 10.81 -2.73 4.55
C GLU A 29 10.24 -1.35 4.74
N TRP A 30 9.26 -1.26 5.64
CA TRP A 30 8.58 -0.04 6.00
C TRP A 30 8.41 0.05 7.50
N GLU A 31 8.19 1.24 7.99
CA GLU A 31 7.79 1.49 9.38
C GLU A 31 6.38 2.06 9.36
N ALA A 32 5.48 1.43 10.08
CA ALA A 32 4.10 1.90 10.19
C ALA A 32 3.96 2.91 11.30
N ILE A 33 3.35 4.04 10.97
CA ILE A 33 2.98 5.10 11.92
C ILE A 33 1.46 5.17 11.91
N THR A 34 0.83 4.79 13.00
CA THR A 34 -0.62 4.90 13.10
C THR A 34 -1.01 5.64 14.37
N PRO A 35 -2.04 6.51 14.29
CA PRO A 35 -2.50 7.23 15.47
C PRO A 35 -3.18 6.33 16.50
N HIS A 36 -3.49 5.09 16.14
CA HIS A 36 -4.19 4.13 17.00
C HIS A 36 -3.26 3.19 17.73
N ASN A 37 -1.99 3.14 17.33
CA ASN A 37 -0.99 2.33 18.00
C ASN A 37 -0.03 3.23 18.77
N LYS A 38 0.25 2.85 20.00
CA LYS A 38 1.17 3.59 20.86
C LYS A 38 2.60 3.55 20.33
N TYR A 39 2.94 2.51 19.58
CA TYR A 39 4.27 2.29 19.06
C TYR A 39 4.23 2.08 17.56
N ASN A 40 5.25 2.59 16.88
CA ASN A 40 5.48 2.24 15.49
C ASN A 40 5.86 0.77 15.39
N TYR A 41 5.58 0.16 14.26
CA TYR A 41 5.93 -1.23 14.04
C TYR A 41 6.44 -1.45 12.62
N ALA A 42 7.19 -2.53 12.43
CA ALA A 42 7.75 -2.88 11.14
C ALA A 42 6.69 -3.51 10.25
N VAL A 43 6.75 -3.17 8.96
CA VAL A 43 5.94 -3.77 7.91
C VAL A 43 6.88 -4.22 6.80
N VAL A 44 6.72 -5.45 6.35
CA VAL A 44 7.48 -5.98 5.22
C VAL A 44 6.50 -6.31 4.11
N ILE A 45 6.70 -5.71 2.95
CA ILE A 45 5.87 -5.95 1.78
C ILE A 45 6.69 -6.74 0.77
N THR A 46 6.17 -7.89 0.40
CA THR A 46 6.74 -8.73 -0.65
C THR A 46 5.94 -8.54 -1.95
N GLU A 47 6.20 -9.35 -2.95
CA GLU A 47 5.50 -9.28 -4.23
C GLU A 47 3.98 -9.45 -4.09
N ASP A 48 3.54 -10.28 -3.13
CA ASP A 48 2.12 -10.65 -3.00
C ASP A 48 1.59 -10.58 -1.57
N MET A 49 2.42 -10.20 -0.59
CA MET A 49 2.06 -10.23 0.82
C MET A 49 2.44 -8.94 1.53
N ILE A 50 1.63 -8.55 2.51
CA ILE A 50 1.95 -7.50 3.47
C ILE A 50 1.99 -8.13 4.85
N HIS A 51 3.14 -8.03 5.53
CA HIS A 51 3.33 -8.55 6.87
C HIS A 51 3.50 -7.39 7.85
N GLU A 52 2.59 -7.31 8.81
CA GLU A 52 2.65 -6.33 9.89
C GLU A 52 3.17 -7.01 11.15
N TYR A 53 4.31 -6.54 11.66
CA TYR A 53 4.95 -7.08 12.87
C TYR A 53 4.59 -6.22 14.06
N LEU A 54 3.44 -6.50 14.64
CA LEU A 54 2.94 -5.80 15.82
C LEU A 54 3.69 -6.25 17.08
N GLN A 55 3.53 -5.51 18.17
CA GLN A 55 4.30 -5.76 19.39
C GLN A 55 4.12 -7.18 19.93
N THR A 56 2.90 -7.73 19.85
CA THR A 56 2.57 -9.03 20.42
C THR A 56 2.11 -10.05 19.40
N SER A 57 1.99 -9.65 18.13
CA SER A 57 1.44 -10.52 17.10
C SER A 57 1.92 -10.09 15.72
N THR A 58 1.77 -10.98 14.75
CA THR A 58 2.01 -10.68 13.34
C THR A 58 0.71 -10.85 12.57
N ARG A 59 0.40 -9.87 11.74
CA ARG A 59 -0.74 -9.97 10.82
C ARG A 59 -0.23 -9.97 9.39
N SER A 60 -0.83 -10.82 8.57
CA SER A 60 -0.44 -10.91 7.16
C SER A 60 -1.68 -10.86 6.28
N CYS A 61 -1.52 -10.26 5.11
CA CYS A 61 -2.55 -10.31 4.09
C CYS A 61 -1.91 -10.50 2.72
N LYS A 62 -2.67 -11.08 1.82
CA LYS A 62 -2.33 -11.10 0.40
C LYS A 62 -2.84 -9.83 -0.24
N TYR A 63 -2.15 -9.37 -1.27
CA TYR A 63 -2.60 -8.18 -1.99
C TYR A 63 -2.32 -8.27 -3.47
N THR A 64 -3.10 -7.54 -4.23
CA THR A 64 -2.82 -7.17 -5.61
C THR A 64 -3.04 -5.68 -5.76
N MET A 65 -2.30 -5.06 -6.66
CA MET A 65 -2.39 -3.62 -6.89
C MET A 65 -2.92 -3.32 -8.27
N SER A 66 -3.77 -2.32 -8.33
CA SER A 66 -4.06 -1.60 -9.55
C SER A 66 -3.48 -0.18 -9.45
N GLN A 67 -3.79 0.66 -10.41
CA GLN A 67 -3.22 2.00 -10.49
C GLN A 67 -3.53 2.88 -9.27
N ASP A 68 -4.69 2.71 -8.65
CA ASP A 68 -5.18 3.56 -7.57
C ASP A 68 -5.74 2.77 -6.39
N CYS A 69 -5.76 1.46 -6.48
CA CYS A 69 -6.42 0.61 -5.49
C CYS A 69 -5.57 -0.59 -5.12
N LEU A 70 -5.58 -0.92 -3.85
CA LEU A 70 -4.95 -2.09 -3.29
C LEU A 70 -6.05 -3.06 -2.87
N HIS A 71 -6.14 -4.20 -3.54
CA HIS A 71 -7.07 -5.26 -3.17
C HIS A 71 -6.39 -6.19 -2.18
N VAL A 72 -6.93 -6.30 -0.97
CA VAL A 72 -6.35 -7.12 0.09
C VAL A 72 -7.26 -8.27 0.46
N VAL A 73 -6.62 -9.40 0.79
CA VAL A 73 -7.25 -10.57 1.38
C VAL A 73 -6.56 -10.81 2.71
N ARG A 74 -7.26 -10.51 3.80
CA ARG A 74 -6.70 -10.64 5.14
C ARG A 74 -6.66 -12.11 5.53
N LEU A 75 -5.54 -12.54 6.08
CA LEU A 75 -5.34 -13.93 6.52
C LEU A 75 -5.78 -14.15 7.96
N TRP A 76 -6.00 -13.06 8.71
CA TRP A 76 -6.61 -13.16 10.03
C TRP A 76 -8.13 -13.04 9.88
N LYS A 77 -8.83 -13.76 10.70
CA LYS A 77 -10.29 -13.76 10.68
C LYS A 77 -10.81 -13.82 12.10
N SER A 78 -11.75 -12.95 12.43
CA SER A 78 -12.53 -13.05 13.64
C SER A 78 -14.02 -13.06 13.27
N GLU A 79 -14.87 -13.51 14.20
CA GLU A 79 -16.30 -13.55 13.96
C GLU A 79 -16.89 -12.18 13.68
N THR A 80 -16.22 -11.12 14.18
CA THR A 80 -16.67 -9.74 14.00
C THR A 80 -15.99 -9.04 12.84
N ASP A 81 -14.95 -9.63 12.23
CA ASP A 81 -14.25 -9.04 11.10
C ASP A 81 -14.94 -9.39 9.78
N ARG A 82 -15.76 -8.48 9.32
CA ARG A 82 -16.41 -8.58 8.02
C ARG A 82 -15.59 -8.01 6.88
N GLY A 83 -14.46 -7.37 7.20
CA GLY A 83 -13.52 -6.83 6.24
C GLY A 83 -12.46 -7.82 5.81
N TYR A 84 -12.81 -9.08 5.63
CA TYR A 84 -11.88 -10.13 5.23
C TYR A 84 -11.21 -9.84 3.89
N THR A 85 -11.97 -9.33 2.94
CA THR A 85 -11.43 -8.78 1.70
C THR A 85 -11.79 -7.31 1.61
N ALA A 86 -10.91 -6.50 1.04
CA ALA A 86 -11.17 -5.09 0.91
C ALA A 86 -10.40 -4.48 -0.25
N ASP A 87 -10.99 -3.45 -0.84
CA ASP A 87 -10.32 -2.57 -1.78
C ASP A 87 -9.94 -1.30 -1.05
N CYS A 88 -8.65 -1.03 -0.96
CA CYS A 88 -8.12 0.10 -0.24
C CYS A 88 -7.48 1.08 -1.23
N GLU A 89 -7.91 2.33 -1.18
CA GLU A 89 -7.23 3.36 -1.95
C GLU A 89 -5.86 3.62 -1.35
N TYR A 90 -4.89 3.93 -2.18
CA TYR A 90 -3.56 4.28 -1.73
C TYR A 90 -3.03 5.49 -2.49
N HIS A 91 -2.14 6.23 -1.85
CA HIS A 91 -1.42 7.33 -2.49
C HIS A 91 -0.09 7.55 -1.80
N PHE A 92 0.80 8.24 -2.50
CA PHE A 92 2.07 8.66 -1.96
C PHE A 92 2.05 10.15 -1.62
N GLN A 93 2.61 10.48 -0.47
CA GLN A 93 2.93 11.86 -0.08
C GLN A 93 4.45 11.93 0.10
N GLY A 94 5.18 12.34 -0.96
CA GLY A 94 6.62 12.19 -0.98
C GLY A 94 6.99 10.71 -0.91
N ASP A 95 7.79 10.33 0.07
CA ASP A 95 8.21 8.95 0.31
C ASP A 95 7.27 8.19 1.25
N THR A 96 6.19 8.82 1.68
CA THR A 96 5.22 8.22 2.60
C THR A 96 4.11 7.55 1.80
N LEU A 97 3.85 6.29 2.08
CA LEU A 97 2.75 5.53 1.48
C LEU A 97 1.58 5.51 2.44
N VAL A 98 0.42 5.96 1.98
CA VAL A 98 -0.82 5.97 2.76
C VAL A 98 -1.81 5.00 2.12
N ILE A 99 -2.23 4.00 2.88
CA ILE A 99 -3.24 3.02 2.44
C ILE A 99 -4.48 3.24 3.31
N SER A 100 -5.56 3.68 2.69
CA SER A 100 -6.79 4.04 3.40
C SER A 100 -7.56 2.79 3.84
N ASP A 101 -8.20 2.86 4.99
CA ASP A 101 -9.11 1.82 5.52
C ASP A 101 -8.45 0.44 5.62
N PHE A 102 -7.18 0.40 5.93
CA PHE A 102 -6.42 -0.84 5.96
C PHE A 102 -6.29 -1.42 7.37
N THR A 103 -5.95 -0.59 8.36
CA THR A 103 -5.63 -1.04 9.71
C THR A 103 -6.90 -1.20 10.54
N LEU A 104 -7.13 -2.41 11.05
CA LEU A 104 -8.26 -2.69 11.92
C LEU A 104 -8.07 -1.99 13.27
N THR A 105 -8.97 -1.08 13.59
CA THR A 105 -8.92 -0.29 14.83
C THR A 105 -9.88 -0.78 15.90
N ALA A 106 -10.99 -1.40 15.48
CA ALA A 106 -11.98 -1.91 16.42
C ALA A 106 -12.68 -3.12 15.84
N VAL A 107 -12.45 -4.28 16.43
CA VAL A 107 -13.04 -5.55 16.00
C VAL A 107 -14.46 -5.71 16.54
N ALA A 108 -14.74 -5.15 17.72
CA ALA A 108 -16.01 -5.34 18.41
C ALA A 108 -17.18 -4.53 17.82
N THR A 109 -16.91 -3.69 16.82
CA THR A 109 -17.94 -2.90 16.15
C THR A 109 -18.52 -3.64 14.95
N ASN A 110 -19.74 -3.30 14.59
CA ASN A 110 -20.42 -3.86 13.42
C ASN A 110 -20.92 -2.74 12.51
N PRO A 111 -20.27 -2.44 11.36
CA PRO A 111 -19.04 -3.13 10.86
C PRO A 111 -17.79 -2.77 11.65
N PRO A 112 -16.70 -3.56 11.52
CA PRO A 112 -15.43 -3.21 12.12
C PRO A 112 -14.89 -1.88 11.59
N ARG A 113 -14.12 -1.18 12.42
CA ARG A 113 -13.54 0.11 12.06
C ARG A 113 -12.10 -0.06 11.58
N TYR A 114 -11.80 0.60 10.49
CA TYR A 114 -10.47 0.59 9.89
C TYR A 114 -9.93 2.02 9.79
N ALA A 115 -8.62 2.13 9.90
CA ALA A 115 -7.91 3.40 9.75
C ALA A 115 -6.86 3.28 8.64
N ALA A 116 -6.33 4.41 8.22
CA ALA A 116 -5.25 4.44 7.25
C ALA A 116 -3.99 3.81 7.83
N LEU A 117 -3.30 3.04 7.02
CA LEU A 117 -1.94 2.56 7.30
C LEU A 117 -0.97 3.54 6.67
N ILE A 118 -0.15 4.17 7.50
CA ILE A 118 0.83 5.16 7.05
C ILE A 118 2.21 4.55 7.17
N LEU A 119 2.90 4.41 6.05
CA LEU A 119 4.18 3.73 5.95
C LEU A 119 5.28 4.71 5.52
N ILE A 120 6.35 4.73 6.30
CA ILE A 120 7.57 5.45 5.93
C ILE A 120 8.72 4.46 5.78
N ARG A 121 9.71 4.83 4.99
CA ARG A 121 10.91 4.00 4.89
C ARG A 121 11.70 4.09 6.19
N PRO A 122 12.20 2.95 6.72
CA PRO A 122 12.99 2.99 7.95
C PRO A 122 14.26 3.82 7.73
N GLN A 123 14.60 4.63 8.70
CA GLN A 123 15.84 5.39 8.68
C GLN A 123 16.98 4.49 9.16
N LYS A 124 18.03 4.48 8.36
CA LYS A 124 19.23 3.72 8.70
C LYS A 124 20.21 4.58 9.48
#